data_481ff7db008f2d93f6f065c65ef44bbf
#
_entry.id   481ff7db008f2d93f6f065c65ef44bbf
#
_cell.length_a   1.000
_cell.length_b   1.000
_cell.length_c   1.000
_cell.angle_alpha   90.00
_cell.angle_beta   90.00
_cell.angle_gamma   90.00
#
_symmetry.space_group_name_H-M   'P 1'
#
loop_
_entity.id
_entity.type
_entity.pdbx_description
1 polymer ?
#
loop_
_entity_poly.entity_id
_entity_poly.type
_entity_poly.pdbx_seq_one_letter_code
_entity_poly.pdbx_strand_id
1 'polypeptide(L)'
;MLNIFFGITVSVFIAAVTLHTVGTFKDIRILKNISKPFLIFSILISHALIIVSYLPDSSLLLIYGSLALFFALAGSTLFMLKDKTFKIIAVPFFILSIISKLLVTFPSFRLYRFPILVSILFAVLYATGAAVPFLIFIKKKSAIISAAYAVMILSIGTYTYSAVLSFFGELRIYTIFLFMDSLSMVFAAFVKAKKETEELSSPLLDFISIMACTASQIFFAAGSVMMQAL
;
A
#
# COMPACT_ATOMS: atom_id res chain seq x y z
N MET A 1 -10.97 -8.11 27.48
CA MET A 1 -9.58 -8.42 27.04
C MET A 1 -9.27 -7.80 25.67
N LEU A 2 -10.09 -7.99 24.65
CA LEU A 2 -9.89 -7.47 23.27
C LEU A 2 -9.69 -5.96 23.22
N ASN A 3 -10.51 -5.17 23.90
CA ASN A 3 -10.41 -3.70 23.92
C ASN A 3 -9.07 -3.22 24.45
N ILE A 4 -8.45 -3.98 25.35
CA ILE A 4 -7.12 -3.67 25.90
C ILE A 4 -6.06 -3.89 24.81
N PHE A 5 -6.10 -5.02 24.10
CA PHE A 5 -5.15 -5.28 23.00
C PHE A 5 -5.29 -4.27 21.87
N PHE A 6 -6.52 -3.93 21.49
CA PHE A 6 -6.77 -2.90 20.49
C PHE A 6 -6.25 -1.53 20.95
N GLY A 7 -6.49 -1.15 22.21
CA GLY A 7 -5.93 0.07 22.79
C GLY A 7 -4.40 0.10 22.77
N ILE A 8 -3.75 -1.04 23.06
CA ILE A 8 -2.29 -1.17 22.99
C ILE A 8 -1.80 -0.95 21.54
N THR A 9 -2.42 -1.60 20.54
CA THR A 9 -1.98 -1.47 19.15
C THR A 9 -2.15 -0.05 18.62
N VAL A 10 -3.24 0.63 18.99
CA VAL A 10 -3.46 2.05 18.65
C VAL A 10 -2.40 2.94 19.32
N SER A 11 -2.08 2.69 20.59
CA SER A 11 -1.03 3.42 21.31
C SER A 11 0.34 3.24 20.69
N VAL A 12 0.67 2.00 20.29
CA VAL A 12 1.92 1.69 19.57
C VAL A 12 1.96 2.41 18.23
N PHE A 13 0.83 2.46 17.50
CA PHE A 13 0.73 3.19 16.24
C PHE A 13 1.01 4.68 16.42
N ILE A 14 0.34 5.32 17.39
CA ILE A 14 0.53 6.76 17.69
C ILE A 14 1.98 7.03 18.09
N ALA A 15 2.57 6.22 18.96
CA ALA A 15 3.97 6.33 19.34
C ALA A 15 4.90 6.19 18.12
N ALA A 16 4.63 5.23 17.23
CA ALA A 16 5.42 5.03 16.02
C ALA A 16 5.32 6.23 15.05
N VAL A 17 4.12 6.82 14.87
CA VAL A 17 3.93 8.06 14.08
C VAL A 17 4.75 9.20 14.69
N THR A 18 4.67 9.40 16.00
CA THR A 18 5.39 10.45 16.71
C THR A 18 6.91 10.27 16.58
N LEU A 19 7.42 9.07 16.85
CA LEU A 19 8.84 8.74 16.71
C LEU A 19 9.32 8.92 15.27
N HIS A 20 8.49 8.52 14.29
CA HIS A 20 8.84 8.69 12.90
C HIS A 20 8.92 10.17 12.50
N THR A 21 7.96 10.97 12.95
CA THR A 21 7.93 12.42 12.71
C THR A 21 9.16 13.10 13.31
N VAL A 22 9.42 12.87 14.60
CA VAL A 22 10.59 13.43 15.28
C VAL A 22 11.89 12.97 14.63
N GLY A 23 12.00 11.67 14.34
CA GLY A 23 13.17 11.08 13.68
C GLY A 23 13.44 11.67 12.31
N THR A 24 12.37 11.99 11.55
CA THR A 24 12.49 12.54 10.19
C THR A 24 12.92 14.02 10.23
N PHE A 25 12.27 14.84 11.05
CA PHE A 25 12.55 16.28 11.08
C PHE A 25 13.81 16.64 11.86
N LYS A 26 14.21 15.83 12.86
CA LYS A 26 15.48 15.99 13.57
C LYS A 26 16.63 15.16 13.00
N ASP A 27 16.41 14.49 11.87
CA ASP A 27 17.36 13.60 11.19
C ASP A 27 17.98 12.48 12.07
N ILE A 28 17.21 11.99 13.03
CA ILE A 28 17.63 10.90 13.91
C ILE A 28 17.35 9.57 13.20
N ARG A 29 18.37 9.01 12.54
CA ARG A 29 18.26 7.79 11.72
C ARG A 29 17.69 6.60 12.47
N ILE A 30 18.08 6.40 13.74
CA ILE A 30 17.62 5.27 14.56
C ILE A 30 16.10 5.34 14.73
N LEU A 31 15.55 6.49 15.08
CA LEU A 31 14.12 6.68 15.26
C LEU A 31 13.35 6.45 13.97
N LYS A 32 13.86 6.95 12.84
CA LYS A 32 13.26 6.72 11.52
C LYS A 32 13.18 5.23 11.17
N ASN A 33 14.25 4.49 11.42
CA ASN A 33 14.33 3.09 11.02
C ASN A 33 13.50 2.17 11.92
N ILE A 34 13.45 2.44 13.23
CA ILE A 34 12.66 1.64 14.16
C ILE A 34 11.17 1.91 14.00
N SER A 35 10.75 3.17 13.86
CA SER A 35 9.33 3.53 13.82
C SER A 35 8.58 2.98 12.60
N LYS A 36 9.22 2.92 11.44
CA LYS A 36 8.57 2.48 10.18
C LYS A 36 7.94 1.08 10.24
N PRO A 37 8.67 0.00 10.63
CA PRO A 37 8.06 -1.31 10.74
C PRO A 37 6.90 -1.33 11.75
N PHE A 38 7.00 -0.59 12.85
CA PHE A 38 5.94 -0.54 13.85
C PHE A 38 4.65 0.11 13.33
N LEU A 39 4.72 1.03 12.37
CA LEU A 39 3.53 1.60 11.73
C LEU A 39 2.68 0.54 11.05
N ILE A 40 3.27 -0.29 10.19
CA ILE A 40 2.53 -1.32 9.46
C ILE A 40 2.21 -2.52 10.36
N PHE A 41 3.10 -2.86 11.29
CA PHE A 41 2.90 -3.95 12.23
C PHE A 41 1.69 -3.72 13.15
N SER A 42 1.50 -2.50 13.65
CA SER A 42 0.32 -2.16 14.45
C SER A 42 -0.98 -2.23 13.64
N ILE A 43 -0.96 -1.85 12.35
CA ILE A 43 -2.10 -2.01 11.45
C ILE A 43 -2.41 -3.50 11.24
N LEU A 44 -1.39 -4.32 10.98
CA LEU A 44 -1.54 -5.77 10.80
C LEU A 44 -2.19 -6.43 12.01
N ILE A 45 -1.69 -6.14 13.22
CA ILE A 45 -2.26 -6.70 14.45
C ILE A 45 -3.69 -6.19 14.66
N SER A 46 -3.96 -4.90 14.49
CA SER A 46 -5.30 -4.35 14.64
C SER A 46 -6.29 -4.99 13.66
N HIS A 47 -5.88 -5.17 12.41
CA HIS A 47 -6.68 -5.82 11.37
C HIS A 47 -7.01 -7.28 11.76
N ALA A 48 -6.01 -8.07 12.15
CA ALA A 48 -6.22 -9.44 12.57
C ALA A 48 -7.12 -9.56 13.80
N LEU A 49 -6.94 -8.68 14.81
CA LEU A 49 -7.78 -8.65 16.01
C LEU A 49 -9.24 -8.32 15.66
N ILE A 50 -9.50 -7.37 14.78
CA ILE A 50 -10.86 -7.02 14.35
C ILE A 50 -11.52 -8.21 13.66
N ILE A 51 -10.82 -8.87 12.73
CA ILE A 51 -11.40 -10.00 12.00
C ILE A 51 -11.72 -11.16 12.94
N VAL A 52 -10.77 -11.57 13.76
CA VAL A 52 -10.96 -12.70 14.70
C VAL A 52 -12.12 -12.44 15.66
N SER A 53 -12.37 -11.18 16.00
CA SER A 53 -13.36 -10.83 17.01
C SER A 53 -14.75 -10.55 16.48
N TYR A 54 -14.84 -9.95 15.31
CA TYR A 54 -16.11 -9.47 14.76
C TYR A 54 -16.53 -10.19 13.47
N LEU A 55 -15.60 -10.87 12.80
CA LEU A 55 -15.82 -11.55 11.53
C LEU A 55 -15.17 -12.97 11.54
N PRO A 56 -15.48 -13.84 12.54
CA PRO A 56 -14.79 -15.12 12.72
C PRO A 56 -14.91 -16.05 11.52
N ASP A 57 -16.00 -15.94 10.75
CA ASP A 57 -16.25 -16.78 9.57
C ASP A 57 -15.52 -16.28 8.30
N SER A 58 -14.86 -15.12 8.38
CA SER A 58 -14.16 -14.52 7.23
C SER A 58 -12.71 -15.01 7.11
N SER A 59 -12.53 -16.34 6.97
CA SER A 59 -11.20 -16.96 6.89
C SER A 59 -10.36 -16.44 5.72
N LEU A 60 -10.97 -16.19 4.56
CA LEU A 60 -10.27 -15.63 3.39
C LEU A 60 -9.73 -14.22 3.67
N LEU A 61 -10.53 -13.38 4.34
CA LEU A 61 -10.09 -12.04 4.74
C LEU A 61 -8.96 -12.11 5.76
N LEU A 62 -9.07 -12.99 6.76
CA LEU A 62 -8.03 -13.17 7.77
C LEU A 62 -6.71 -13.59 7.12
N ILE A 63 -6.74 -14.58 6.21
CA ILE A 63 -5.53 -15.08 5.56
C ILE A 63 -4.96 -14.06 4.58
N TYR A 64 -5.71 -13.72 3.53
CA TYR A 64 -5.16 -12.89 2.46
C TYR A 64 -5.05 -11.41 2.85
N GLY A 65 -5.93 -10.88 3.69
CA GLY A 65 -5.82 -9.54 4.23
C GLY A 65 -4.60 -9.38 5.12
N SER A 66 -4.35 -10.35 6.01
CA SER A 66 -3.14 -10.35 6.85
C SER A 66 -1.87 -10.58 6.03
N LEU A 67 -1.89 -11.46 5.01
CA LEU A 67 -0.77 -11.63 4.09
C LEU A 67 -0.47 -10.35 3.31
N ALA A 68 -1.50 -9.62 2.86
CA ALA A 68 -1.31 -8.36 2.17
C ALA A 68 -0.54 -7.35 3.03
N LEU A 69 -0.93 -7.20 4.30
CA LEU A 69 -0.27 -6.31 5.26
C LEU A 69 1.11 -6.82 5.66
N PHE A 70 1.28 -8.13 5.85
CA PHE A 70 2.57 -8.75 6.15
C PHE A 70 3.58 -8.53 5.02
N PHE A 71 3.18 -8.77 3.78
CA PHE A 71 4.06 -8.53 2.62
C PHE A 71 4.37 -7.04 2.43
N ALA A 72 3.41 -6.15 2.71
CA ALA A 72 3.67 -4.71 2.73
C ALA A 72 4.70 -4.33 3.80
N LEU A 73 4.62 -4.93 5.00
CA LEU A 73 5.59 -4.76 6.08
C LEU A 73 6.98 -5.25 5.66
N ALA A 74 7.08 -6.47 5.15
CA ALA A 74 8.34 -7.05 4.71
C ALA A 74 8.99 -6.22 3.59
N GLY A 75 8.20 -5.87 2.54
CA GLY A 75 8.67 -5.05 1.43
C GLY A 75 9.13 -3.67 1.89
N SER A 76 8.37 -3.00 2.76
CA SER A 76 8.74 -1.68 3.26
C SER A 76 10.00 -1.73 4.13
N THR A 77 10.16 -2.75 4.95
CA THR A 77 11.35 -2.95 5.81
C THR A 77 12.60 -3.21 4.98
N LEU A 78 12.52 -4.11 4.00
CA LEU A 78 13.63 -4.38 3.07
C LEU A 78 14.01 -3.14 2.25
N PHE A 79 13.01 -2.36 1.81
CA PHE A 79 13.26 -1.15 1.04
C PHE A 79 13.99 -0.05 1.81
N MET A 80 13.98 -0.11 3.14
CA MET A 80 14.74 0.82 4.00
C MET A 80 16.24 0.56 4.01
N LEU A 81 16.64 -0.68 3.75
CA LEU A 81 18.04 -1.05 3.74
C LEU A 81 18.72 -0.34 2.56
N LYS A 82 19.94 0.18 2.80
CA LYS A 82 20.63 1.02 1.83
C LYS A 82 21.11 0.25 0.59
N ASP A 83 21.32 -1.07 0.75
CA ASP A 83 21.85 -1.91 -0.31
C ASP A 83 20.82 -2.05 -1.45
N LYS A 84 21.28 -1.95 -2.67
CA LYS A 84 20.48 -2.13 -3.90
C LYS A 84 19.84 -3.53 -3.97
N THR A 85 20.54 -4.55 -3.48
CA THR A 85 20.06 -5.93 -3.45
C THR A 85 18.76 -6.06 -2.64
N PHE A 86 18.72 -5.47 -1.44
CA PHE A 86 17.51 -5.50 -0.62
C PHE A 86 16.35 -4.74 -1.24
N LYS A 87 16.62 -3.64 -1.97
CA LYS A 87 15.57 -2.92 -2.70
C LYS A 87 14.97 -3.76 -3.84
N ILE A 88 15.78 -4.57 -4.52
CA ILE A 88 15.30 -5.51 -5.55
C ILE A 88 14.46 -6.61 -4.91
N ILE A 89 14.93 -7.18 -3.79
CA ILE A 89 14.19 -8.22 -3.06
C ILE A 89 12.88 -7.68 -2.47
N ALA A 90 12.79 -6.40 -2.12
CA ALA A 90 11.55 -5.79 -1.64
C ALA A 90 10.42 -5.78 -2.68
N VAL A 91 10.75 -5.71 -3.97
CA VAL A 91 9.75 -5.61 -5.05
C VAL A 91 8.81 -6.82 -5.11
N PRO A 92 9.28 -8.08 -5.08
CA PRO A 92 8.40 -9.25 -4.98
C PRO A 92 7.43 -9.19 -3.80
N PHE A 93 7.86 -8.71 -2.63
CA PHE A 93 6.96 -8.56 -1.48
C PHE A 93 5.87 -7.53 -1.72
N PHE A 94 6.16 -6.40 -2.36
CA PHE A 94 5.11 -5.45 -2.74
C PHE A 94 4.14 -6.05 -3.76
N ILE A 95 4.63 -6.82 -4.73
CA ILE A 95 3.78 -7.52 -5.71
C ILE A 95 2.88 -8.53 -5.00
N LEU A 96 3.42 -9.35 -4.09
CA LEU A 96 2.64 -10.31 -3.30
C LEU A 96 1.60 -9.62 -2.43
N SER A 97 1.94 -8.46 -1.84
CA SER A 97 0.97 -7.64 -1.11
C SER A 97 -0.21 -7.23 -2.01
N ILE A 98 0.06 -6.75 -3.22
CA ILE A 98 -0.97 -6.33 -4.17
C ILE A 98 -1.81 -7.52 -4.64
N ILE A 99 -1.20 -8.66 -4.94
CA ILE A 99 -1.93 -9.89 -5.31
C ILE A 99 -2.84 -10.32 -4.16
N SER A 100 -2.35 -10.30 -2.92
CA SER A 100 -3.15 -10.64 -1.75
C SER A 100 -4.33 -9.67 -1.56
N LYS A 101 -4.13 -8.37 -1.77
CA LYS A 101 -5.21 -7.36 -1.79
C LYS A 101 -6.25 -7.68 -2.86
N LEU A 102 -5.82 -8.01 -4.07
CA LEU A 102 -6.72 -8.39 -5.17
C LEU A 102 -7.53 -9.65 -4.83
N LEU A 103 -6.91 -10.67 -4.22
CA LEU A 103 -7.62 -11.90 -3.83
C LEU A 103 -8.71 -11.63 -2.78
N VAL A 104 -8.49 -10.68 -1.86
CA VAL A 104 -9.51 -10.25 -0.90
C VAL A 104 -10.65 -9.51 -1.59
N THR A 105 -10.32 -8.61 -2.50
CA THR A 105 -11.28 -7.67 -3.09
C THR A 105 -11.99 -8.22 -4.33
N PHE A 106 -11.37 -9.19 -5.02
CA PHE A 106 -11.88 -9.77 -6.26
C PHE A 106 -13.31 -10.32 -6.20
N PRO A 107 -13.75 -11.03 -5.14
CA PRO A 107 -15.12 -11.52 -5.04
C PRO A 107 -16.17 -10.40 -5.05
N SER A 108 -15.79 -9.20 -4.63
CA SER A 108 -16.65 -8.01 -4.58
C SER A 108 -16.56 -7.15 -5.83
N PHE A 109 -15.54 -7.37 -6.66
CA PHE A 109 -15.45 -6.77 -7.98
C PHE A 109 -16.46 -7.47 -8.91
N ARG A 110 -17.75 -7.19 -8.72
CA ARG A 110 -18.70 -7.47 -9.78
C ARG A 110 -18.22 -6.68 -10.98
N LEU A 111 -17.82 -7.39 -12.04
CA LEU A 111 -17.56 -6.80 -13.35
C LEU A 111 -18.87 -6.21 -13.86
N TYR A 112 -19.22 -5.03 -13.33
CA TYR A 112 -20.33 -4.27 -13.88
C TYR A 112 -20.00 -3.98 -15.34
N ARG A 113 -21.00 -4.11 -16.20
CA ARG A 113 -20.93 -3.74 -17.61
C ARG A 113 -20.70 -2.23 -17.71
N PHE A 114 -19.47 -1.82 -17.51
CA PHE A 114 -19.08 -0.44 -17.76
C PHE A 114 -19.29 -0.13 -19.24
N PRO A 115 -19.75 1.06 -19.57
CA PRO A 115 -19.71 1.55 -20.92
C PRO A 115 -18.29 1.39 -21.47
N ILE A 116 -18.13 0.78 -22.64
CA ILE A 116 -16.83 0.52 -23.27
C ILE A 116 -15.93 1.76 -23.27
N LEU A 117 -16.52 2.93 -23.48
CA LEU A 117 -15.83 4.24 -23.48
C LEU A 117 -15.13 4.52 -22.14
N VAL A 118 -15.81 4.26 -21.02
CA VAL A 118 -15.25 4.45 -19.67
C VAL A 118 -14.11 3.46 -19.42
N SER A 119 -14.26 2.21 -19.84
CA SER A 119 -13.21 1.20 -19.71
C SER A 119 -11.98 1.57 -20.55
N ILE A 120 -12.15 2.10 -21.77
CA ILE A 120 -11.05 2.58 -22.62
C ILE A 120 -10.37 3.78 -21.96
N LEU A 121 -11.13 4.77 -21.46
CA LEU A 121 -10.57 5.94 -20.79
C LEU A 121 -9.70 5.54 -19.59
N PHE A 122 -10.18 4.63 -18.75
CA PHE A 122 -9.41 4.12 -17.61
C PHE A 122 -8.19 3.31 -18.04
N ALA A 123 -8.28 2.50 -19.09
CA ALA A 123 -7.14 1.78 -19.65
C ALA A 123 -6.05 2.73 -20.16
N VAL A 124 -6.44 3.83 -20.81
CA VAL A 124 -5.51 4.87 -21.28
C VAL A 124 -4.87 5.61 -20.09
N LEU A 125 -5.66 6.02 -19.10
CA LEU A 125 -5.14 6.67 -17.89
C LEU A 125 -4.19 5.75 -17.12
N TYR A 126 -4.52 4.46 -17.06
CA TYR A 126 -3.68 3.45 -16.44
C TYR A 126 -2.37 3.26 -17.21
N ALA A 127 -2.43 3.08 -18.54
CA ALA A 127 -1.26 2.90 -19.38
C ALA A 127 -0.31 4.11 -19.31
N THR A 128 -0.86 5.33 -19.35
CA THR A 128 -0.07 6.56 -19.22
C THR A 128 0.51 6.71 -17.82
N GLY A 129 -0.27 6.46 -16.77
CA GLY A 129 0.18 6.50 -15.37
C GLY A 129 1.27 5.47 -15.05
N ALA A 130 1.28 4.31 -15.70
CA ALA A 130 2.31 3.31 -15.59
C ALA A 130 3.53 3.59 -16.50
N ALA A 131 3.30 4.06 -17.73
CA ALA A 131 4.35 4.29 -18.72
C ALA A 131 5.27 5.46 -18.34
N VAL A 132 4.73 6.56 -17.81
CA VAL A 132 5.53 7.75 -17.45
C VAL A 132 6.59 7.45 -16.39
N PRO A 133 6.28 6.85 -15.24
CA PRO A 133 7.31 6.44 -14.27
C PRO A 133 8.30 5.44 -14.86
N PHE A 134 7.83 4.49 -15.68
CA PHE A 134 8.67 3.49 -16.33
C PHE A 134 9.71 4.13 -17.27
N LEU A 135 9.32 5.07 -18.12
CA LEU A 135 10.20 5.79 -19.01
C LEU A 135 11.25 6.64 -18.25
N ILE A 136 10.85 7.22 -17.12
CA ILE A 136 11.74 7.97 -16.24
C ILE A 136 12.80 7.05 -15.60
N PHE A 137 12.41 5.84 -15.20
CA PHE A 137 13.31 4.87 -14.58
C PHE A 137 14.29 4.22 -15.56
N ILE A 138 13.86 3.89 -16.78
CA ILE A 138 14.72 3.27 -17.80
C ILE A 138 15.94 4.14 -18.12
N LYS A 139 15.79 5.45 -18.15
CA LYS A 139 16.89 6.36 -18.53
C LYS A 139 18.06 6.42 -17.53
N LYS A 140 17.89 5.96 -16.29
CA LYS A 140 18.86 6.19 -15.20
C LYS A 140 19.40 4.96 -14.48
N LYS A 141 18.91 3.72 -14.73
CA LYS A 141 19.29 2.54 -13.92
C LYS A 141 19.49 1.26 -14.71
N SER A 142 20.07 0.24 -14.06
CA SER A 142 20.28 -1.09 -14.65
C SER A 142 18.96 -1.71 -15.14
N ALA A 143 19.03 -2.53 -16.19
CA ALA A 143 17.86 -3.20 -16.79
C ALA A 143 17.06 -4.00 -15.78
N ILE A 144 17.72 -4.68 -14.84
CA ILE A 144 17.06 -5.51 -13.79
C ILE A 144 16.23 -4.63 -12.86
N ILE A 145 16.78 -3.50 -12.39
CA ILE A 145 16.04 -2.59 -11.51
C ILE A 145 14.86 -1.98 -12.25
N SER A 146 15.04 -1.60 -13.51
CA SER A 146 13.96 -1.05 -14.34
C SER A 146 12.85 -2.06 -14.56
N ALA A 147 13.17 -3.33 -14.83
CA ALA A 147 12.18 -4.39 -14.98
C ALA A 147 11.41 -4.64 -13.68
N ALA A 148 12.09 -4.71 -12.53
CA ALA A 148 11.47 -4.90 -11.23
C ALA A 148 10.47 -3.77 -10.91
N TYR A 149 10.85 -2.52 -11.14
CA TYR A 149 9.95 -1.37 -10.96
C TYR A 149 8.79 -1.37 -11.95
N ALA A 150 9.01 -1.79 -13.19
CA ALA A 150 7.94 -1.91 -14.18
C ALA A 150 6.85 -2.88 -13.72
N VAL A 151 7.24 -4.06 -13.24
CA VAL A 151 6.30 -5.07 -12.72
C VAL A 151 5.55 -4.53 -11.50
N MET A 152 6.24 -3.82 -10.60
CA MET A 152 5.60 -3.19 -9.44
C MET A 152 4.55 -2.14 -9.88
N ILE A 153 4.89 -1.27 -10.83
CA ILE A 153 3.99 -0.24 -11.37
C ILE A 153 2.78 -0.89 -12.04
N LEU A 154 2.99 -1.93 -12.85
CA LEU A 154 1.90 -2.68 -13.48
C LEU A 154 0.96 -3.31 -12.44
N SER A 155 1.50 -3.87 -11.37
CA SER A 155 0.71 -4.44 -10.27
C SER A 155 -0.12 -3.38 -9.54
N ILE A 156 0.50 -2.24 -9.20
CA ILE A 156 -0.20 -1.09 -8.59
C ILE A 156 -1.32 -0.60 -9.49
N GLY A 157 -1.04 -0.47 -10.77
CA GLY A 157 -2.02 0.01 -11.72
C GLY A 157 -3.18 -0.98 -11.91
N THR A 158 -2.93 -2.29 -11.95
CA THR A 158 -3.99 -3.30 -12.00
C THR A 158 -4.92 -3.19 -10.79
N TYR A 159 -4.35 -3.01 -9.61
CA TYR A 159 -5.12 -2.79 -8.38
C TYR A 159 -5.91 -1.48 -8.44
N THR A 160 -5.28 -0.38 -8.86
CA THR A 160 -5.92 0.93 -9.01
C THR A 160 -7.07 0.87 -10.01
N TYR A 161 -6.87 0.24 -11.15
CA TYR A 161 -7.92 0.03 -12.15
C TYR A 161 -9.12 -0.70 -11.55
N SER A 162 -8.88 -1.79 -10.82
CA SER A 162 -9.92 -2.56 -10.15
C SER A 162 -10.66 -1.75 -9.10
N ALA A 163 -9.94 -0.96 -8.29
CA ALA A 163 -10.54 -0.10 -7.26
C ALA A 163 -11.39 1.03 -7.86
N VAL A 164 -10.94 1.64 -8.95
CA VAL A 164 -11.68 2.66 -9.69
C VAL A 164 -12.95 2.08 -10.28
N LEU A 165 -12.89 0.91 -10.91
CA LEU A 165 -14.07 0.24 -11.45
C LEU A 165 -15.10 -0.06 -10.36
N SER A 166 -14.64 -0.52 -9.18
CA SER A 166 -15.53 -0.79 -8.04
C SER A 166 -16.17 0.47 -7.52
N PHE A 167 -15.41 1.55 -7.40
CA PHE A 167 -15.91 2.85 -6.93
C PHE A 167 -17.02 3.41 -7.83
N PHE A 168 -16.82 3.38 -9.15
CA PHE A 168 -17.84 3.87 -10.09
C PHE A 168 -18.98 2.89 -10.34
N GLY A 169 -18.78 1.58 -10.07
CA GLY A 169 -19.80 0.57 -10.21
C GLY A 169 -20.84 0.57 -9.08
N GLU A 170 -20.38 0.64 -7.85
CA GLU A 170 -21.21 0.73 -6.64
C GLU A 170 -20.56 1.70 -5.66
N LEU A 171 -21.22 2.84 -5.42
CA LEU A 171 -20.76 3.82 -4.44
C LEU A 171 -21.12 3.34 -3.02
N ARG A 172 -20.31 2.42 -2.48
CA ARG A 172 -20.40 1.95 -1.09
C ARG A 172 -19.21 2.47 -0.28
N ILE A 173 -19.35 2.54 1.02
CA ILE A 173 -18.30 3.04 1.91
C ILE A 173 -17.00 2.26 1.72
N TYR A 174 -17.07 0.94 1.63
CA TYR A 174 -15.86 0.13 1.45
C TYR A 174 -15.15 0.39 0.11
N THR A 175 -15.89 0.69 -0.98
CA THR A 175 -15.28 1.02 -2.28
C THR A 175 -14.56 2.36 -2.24
N ILE A 176 -15.05 3.31 -1.45
CA ILE A 176 -14.34 4.58 -1.19
C ILE A 176 -13.01 4.30 -0.49
N PHE A 177 -13.00 3.46 0.54
CA PHE A 177 -11.75 3.10 1.24
C PHE A 177 -10.75 2.38 0.33
N LEU A 178 -11.20 1.43 -0.50
CA LEU A 178 -10.33 0.74 -1.46
C LEU A 178 -9.79 1.69 -2.54
N PHE A 179 -10.60 2.65 -2.98
CA PHE A 179 -10.15 3.70 -3.90
C PHE A 179 -9.10 4.61 -3.25
N MET A 180 -9.31 5.05 -2.01
CA MET A 180 -8.34 5.85 -1.26
C MET A 180 -7.04 5.08 -0.96
N ASP A 181 -7.13 3.76 -0.71
CA ASP A 181 -5.95 2.88 -0.63
C ASP A 181 -5.12 2.95 -1.91
N SER A 182 -5.76 2.74 -3.07
CA SER A 182 -5.08 2.74 -4.35
C SER A 182 -4.44 4.08 -4.67
N LEU A 183 -5.15 5.19 -4.43
CA LEU A 183 -4.61 6.54 -4.64
C LEU A 183 -3.40 6.82 -3.73
N SER A 184 -3.49 6.45 -2.47
CA SER A 184 -2.40 6.63 -1.50
C SER A 184 -1.16 5.81 -1.91
N MET A 185 -1.37 4.60 -2.44
CA MET A 185 -0.29 3.74 -2.94
C MET A 185 0.39 4.35 -4.18
N VAL A 186 -0.39 4.81 -5.16
CA VAL A 186 0.13 5.48 -6.37
C VAL A 186 0.91 6.73 -5.98
N PHE A 187 0.37 7.53 -5.06
CA PHE A 187 1.03 8.74 -4.59
C PHE A 187 2.35 8.43 -3.87
N ALA A 188 2.38 7.43 -2.99
CA ALA A 188 3.60 6.97 -2.32
C ALA A 188 4.65 6.50 -3.33
N ALA A 189 4.24 5.73 -4.35
CA ALA A 189 5.12 5.25 -5.41
C ALA A 189 5.69 6.41 -6.24
N PHE A 190 4.84 7.41 -6.59
CA PHE A 190 5.25 8.59 -7.32
C PHE A 190 6.28 9.44 -6.55
N VAL A 191 6.03 9.73 -5.27
CA VAL A 191 6.97 10.49 -4.43
C VAL A 191 8.31 9.75 -4.31
N LYS A 192 8.27 8.42 -4.14
CA LYS A 192 9.47 7.58 -4.11
C LYS A 192 10.24 7.62 -5.43
N ALA A 193 9.52 7.49 -6.55
CA ALA A 193 10.12 7.56 -7.88
C ALA A 193 10.81 8.91 -8.12
N LYS A 194 10.13 10.00 -7.81
CA LYS A 194 10.68 11.36 -7.93
C LYS A 194 11.96 11.52 -7.10
N LYS A 195 11.93 11.08 -5.84
CA LYS A 195 13.10 11.13 -4.97
C LYS A 195 14.30 10.37 -5.55
N GLU A 196 14.07 9.17 -6.08
CA GLU A 196 15.13 8.32 -6.65
C GLU A 196 15.68 8.87 -7.97
N THR A 197 14.87 9.58 -8.77
CA THR A 197 15.29 10.14 -10.07
C THR A 197 16.01 11.47 -9.95
N GLU A 198 15.59 12.32 -9.02
CA GLU A 198 16.16 13.65 -8.83
C GLU A 198 17.25 13.70 -7.76
N GLU A 199 17.57 12.53 -7.13
CA GLU A 199 18.54 12.39 -6.03
C GLU A 199 18.26 13.34 -4.86
N LEU A 200 16.99 13.73 -4.71
CA LEU A 200 16.56 14.67 -3.68
C LEU A 200 16.58 13.99 -2.31
N SER A 201 17.47 14.43 -1.44
CA SER A 201 17.45 14.04 -0.02
C SER A 201 16.61 15.01 0.80
N SER A 202 15.28 14.96 0.60
CA SER A 202 14.36 15.80 1.38
C SER A 202 13.71 15.00 2.50
N PRO A 203 13.88 15.38 3.78
CA PRO A 203 13.17 14.75 4.90
C PRO A 203 11.65 14.77 4.73
N LEU A 204 11.13 15.85 4.15
CA LEU A 204 9.69 16.00 3.87
C LEU A 204 9.18 14.97 2.86
N LEU A 205 9.92 14.70 1.78
CA LEU A 205 9.53 13.68 0.81
C LEU A 205 9.57 12.27 1.40
N ASP A 206 10.54 11.99 2.29
CA ASP A 206 10.58 10.72 3.04
C ASP A 206 9.36 10.57 3.94
N PHE A 207 9.03 11.61 4.68
CA PHE A 207 7.87 11.63 5.55
C PHE A 207 6.57 11.41 4.76
N ILE A 208 6.35 12.19 3.71
CA ILE A 208 5.15 12.10 2.87
C ILE A 208 5.01 10.71 2.26
N SER A 209 6.09 10.14 1.70
CA SER A 209 6.05 8.81 1.09
C SER A 209 5.64 7.72 2.09
N ILE A 210 6.15 7.80 3.33
CA ILE A 210 5.86 6.80 4.35
C ILE A 210 4.46 6.98 4.89
N MET A 211 4.02 8.21 5.12
CA MET A 211 2.65 8.48 5.56
C MET A 211 1.63 8.05 4.52
N ALA A 212 1.88 8.30 3.23
CA ALA A 212 1.03 7.83 2.15
C ALA A 212 0.98 6.30 2.07
N CYS A 213 2.13 5.63 2.22
CA CYS A 213 2.18 4.16 2.26
C CYS A 213 1.40 3.61 3.48
N THR A 214 1.54 4.24 4.65
CA THR A 214 0.82 3.85 5.87
C THR A 214 -0.67 4.09 5.72
N ALA A 215 -1.09 5.23 5.18
CA ALA A 215 -2.50 5.54 4.89
C ALA A 215 -3.12 4.52 3.94
N SER A 216 -2.40 4.10 2.89
CA SER A 216 -2.82 3.01 2.02
C SER A 216 -3.16 1.74 2.82
N GLN A 217 -2.28 1.31 3.72
CA GLN A 217 -2.54 0.10 4.50
C GLN A 217 -3.74 0.25 5.46
N ILE A 218 -3.96 1.44 6.05
CA ILE A 218 -5.12 1.73 6.88
C ILE A 218 -6.40 1.66 6.04
N PHE A 219 -6.43 2.31 4.88
CA PHE A 219 -7.58 2.31 3.99
C PHE A 219 -7.91 0.90 3.50
N PHE A 220 -6.90 0.10 3.14
CA PHE A 220 -7.11 -1.30 2.79
C PHE A 220 -7.69 -2.10 3.96
N ALA A 221 -7.11 -2.00 5.15
CA ALA A 221 -7.58 -2.72 6.32
C ALA A 221 -9.03 -2.37 6.66
N ALA A 222 -9.38 -1.08 6.65
CA ALA A 222 -10.73 -0.61 6.91
C ALA A 222 -11.72 -1.05 5.80
N GLY A 223 -11.36 -0.85 4.53
CA GLY A 223 -12.21 -1.20 3.40
C GLY A 223 -12.48 -2.69 3.31
N SER A 224 -11.48 -3.54 3.52
CA SER A 224 -11.63 -4.99 3.48
C SER A 224 -12.50 -5.54 4.62
N VAL A 225 -12.40 -4.98 5.82
CA VAL A 225 -13.28 -5.33 6.95
C VAL A 225 -14.71 -4.89 6.67
N MET A 226 -14.94 -3.65 6.22
CA MET A 226 -16.28 -3.15 5.89
C MET A 226 -16.95 -3.92 4.76
N MET A 227 -16.17 -4.40 3.79
CA MET A 227 -16.66 -5.21 2.68
C MET A 227 -17.27 -6.53 3.13
N GLN A 228 -16.74 -7.12 4.20
CA GLN A 228 -17.21 -8.39 4.75
C GLN A 228 -18.33 -8.22 5.81
N ALA A 229 -18.43 -7.04 6.40
CA ALA A 229 -19.42 -6.72 7.43
C ALA A 229 -20.77 -6.28 6.83
N LEU A 230 -20.83 -5.96 5.54
CA LEU A 230 -22.03 -5.50 4.80
C LEU A 230 -22.53 -6.53 3.82
#